data_db3c720306c242cd33ab10ad04f3b577
#
_entry.id   db3c720306c242cd33ab10ad04f3b577
#
_cell.length_a   1.000
_cell.length_b   1.000
_cell.length_c   1.000
_cell.angle_alpha   90.00
_cell.angle_beta   90.00
_cell.angle_gamma   90.00
#
_symmetry.space_group_name_H-M   'P 1'
#
loop_
_entity.id
_entity.type
_entity.pdbx_description
1 polymer ?
#
loop_
_entity_poly.entity_id
_entity_poly.type
_entity_poly.pdbx_seq_one_letter_code
_entity_poly.pdbx_strand_id
1 'polypeptide(L)'
;ARRCVXETAVEAINHAKAAGVSIIVAINKMDKEGANPDKIKEELTKYDLVCEEWGGDVICVPVSAKTGEGINTLLEMVCLTADVLELKANPDRLATGAVIEARLDKGRGPIATVLVQNGTLHAGDVLIAGMSVGRVRVMRDDKGRTVKEAGPSVPVEIMGLADVPSAGDTFAAVEDEKLARELVEKRRQEAKEEQFKAYHQVTLDNLFSSIEEGTVKELPIIVKADVQGSVEAVKQSLEKLSNEEVRVRVIHGAVGAVSESDVMLAAASGAIIVGFNVRPHPSAQDNAKRDGIEIRLYRVIYDAIEDITAAMKGMLAPKFREVDLGRVEVRQVYKITNVGIVAGSYVLDGKVTRNGPVSYTHLTLPTSNLV
;
A
#
# COMPACT_ATOMS: atom_id res chain seq x y z
N ALA A 1 -12.85 -13.45 -15.44
CA ALA A 1 -13.52 -12.23 -14.97
C ALA A 1 -13.36 -11.12 -16.01
N ARG A 2 -14.49 -10.63 -16.53
CA ARG A 2 -14.49 -9.50 -17.48
C ARG A 2 -14.52 -8.20 -16.68
N ARG A 3 -13.36 -7.70 -16.29
CA ARG A 3 -13.24 -6.33 -15.77
C ARG A 3 -12.92 -5.44 -16.97
N CYS A 4 -13.83 -4.59 -17.37
CA CYS A 4 -13.64 -3.65 -18.48
C CYS A 4 -12.79 -2.46 -18.03
N VAL A 5 -13.11 -1.92 -16.87
CA VAL A 5 -12.32 -0.89 -16.23
C VAL A 5 -11.93 -1.35 -14.83
N UNK A 6 -10.76 -1.60 -14.70
CA UNK A 6 -10.32 -2.09 -13.54
C UNK A 6 -10.30 -1.07 -12.52
N GLU A 7 -10.29 -1.47 -11.42
CA GLU A 7 -10.14 -0.58 -10.27
C GLU A 7 -8.89 0.31 -10.39
N THR A 8 -7.81 -0.25 -10.92
CA THR A 8 -6.57 0.50 -11.17
C THR A 8 -6.75 1.62 -12.19
N ALA A 9 -7.59 1.43 -13.21
CA ALA A 9 -7.89 2.49 -14.17
C ALA A 9 -8.72 3.62 -13.52
N VAL A 10 -9.67 3.27 -12.66
CA VAL A 10 -10.46 4.27 -11.91
C VAL A 10 -9.55 5.10 -11.01
N GLU A 11 -8.63 4.46 -10.31
CA GLU A 11 -7.62 5.14 -9.47
C GLU A 11 -6.77 6.10 -10.30
N ALA A 12 -6.29 5.65 -11.46
CA ALA A 12 -5.50 6.50 -12.38
C ALA A 12 -6.31 7.72 -12.88
N ILE A 13 -7.59 7.52 -13.23
CA ILE A 13 -8.50 8.61 -13.63
C ILE A 13 -8.64 9.63 -12.49
N ASN A 14 -8.87 9.17 -11.27
CA ASN A 14 -9.03 10.05 -10.11
C ASN A 14 -7.76 10.86 -9.83
N HIS A 15 -6.58 10.24 -9.93
CA HIS A 15 -5.30 10.93 -9.78
C HIS A 15 -5.07 11.96 -10.88
N ALA A 16 -5.35 11.61 -12.15
CA ALA A 16 -5.20 12.52 -13.28
C ALA A 16 -6.12 13.74 -13.14
N LYS A 17 -7.38 13.52 -12.74
CA LYS A 17 -8.34 14.59 -12.48
C LYS A 17 -7.89 15.48 -11.30
N ALA A 18 -7.43 14.88 -10.21
CA ALA A 18 -6.93 15.63 -9.05
C ALA A 18 -5.70 16.48 -9.43
N ALA A 19 -4.86 15.99 -10.34
CA ALA A 19 -3.70 16.70 -10.84
C ALA A 19 -4.05 17.75 -11.94
N GLY A 20 -5.27 17.73 -12.46
CA GLY A 20 -5.72 18.65 -13.52
C GLY A 20 -4.98 18.47 -14.85
N VAL A 21 -4.53 17.26 -15.15
CA VAL A 21 -3.81 16.97 -16.39
C VAL A 21 -4.75 16.47 -17.48
N SER A 22 -4.39 16.70 -18.75
CA SER A 22 -5.16 16.20 -19.91
C SER A 22 -5.10 14.67 -19.96
N ILE A 23 -6.23 14.06 -20.29
CA ILE A 23 -6.40 12.59 -20.31
C ILE A 23 -6.65 12.14 -21.76
N ILE A 24 -5.85 11.20 -22.23
CA ILE A 24 -6.08 10.45 -23.47
C ILE A 24 -6.29 8.99 -23.09
N VAL A 25 -7.31 8.37 -23.65
CA VAL A 25 -7.64 6.96 -23.34
C VAL A 25 -7.27 6.06 -24.52
N ALA A 26 -6.35 5.13 -24.30
CA ALA A 26 -6.03 4.07 -25.25
C ALA A 26 -6.84 2.80 -24.91
N ILE A 27 -7.82 2.47 -25.75
CA ILE A 27 -8.66 1.28 -25.60
C ILE A 27 -7.94 0.09 -26.22
N ASN A 28 -7.24 -0.69 -25.41
CA ASN A 28 -6.34 -1.76 -25.89
C ASN A 28 -7.05 -3.10 -26.10
N LYS A 29 -6.35 -4.02 -26.76
CA LYS A 29 -6.78 -5.39 -27.07
C LYS A 29 -7.91 -5.46 -28.09
N MET A 30 -7.87 -4.56 -29.09
CA MET A 30 -8.84 -4.56 -30.18
C MET A 30 -8.73 -5.79 -31.11
N ASP A 31 -7.61 -6.51 -31.02
CA ASP A 31 -7.37 -7.78 -31.72
C ASP A 31 -8.20 -8.95 -31.20
N LYS A 32 -8.88 -8.80 -30.06
CA LYS A 32 -9.66 -9.90 -29.45
C LYS A 32 -11.08 -9.95 -30.00
N GLU A 33 -11.58 -11.17 -30.25
CA GLU A 33 -12.98 -11.40 -30.62
C GLU A 33 -13.90 -10.87 -29.51
N GLY A 34 -14.88 -10.07 -29.89
CA GLY A 34 -15.83 -9.45 -28.99
C GLY A 34 -15.31 -8.17 -28.33
N ALA A 35 -14.21 -7.59 -28.81
CA ALA A 35 -13.77 -6.27 -28.38
C ALA A 35 -14.86 -5.24 -28.76
N ASN A 36 -15.24 -4.42 -27.80
CA ASN A 36 -16.29 -3.42 -27.97
C ASN A 36 -15.83 -2.10 -27.35
N PRO A 37 -15.32 -1.17 -28.18
CA PRO A 37 -14.85 0.12 -27.68
C PRO A 37 -15.98 1.00 -27.15
N ASP A 38 -17.18 0.91 -27.73
CA ASP A 38 -18.31 1.75 -27.33
C ASP A 38 -18.77 1.46 -25.90
N LYS A 39 -18.74 0.19 -25.51
CA LYS A 39 -19.04 -0.21 -24.13
C LYS A 39 -18.04 0.40 -23.14
N ILE A 40 -16.76 0.48 -23.51
CA ILE A 40 -15.73 1.09 -22.66
C ILE A 40 -15.95 2.60 -22.57
N LYS A 41 -16.27 3.26 -23.70
CA LYS A 41 -16.60 4.69 -23.74
C LYS A 41 -17.81 4.99 -22.83
N GLU A 42 -18.85 4.13 -22.86
CA GLU A 42 -20.01 4.23 -21.97
C GLU A 42 -19.62 4.09 -20.50
N GLU A 43 -18.72 3.16 -20.16
CA GLU A 43 -18.25 3.00 -18.81
C GLU A 43 -17.42 4.20 -18.33
N LEU A 44 -16.62 4.81 -19.21
CA LEU A 44 -15.82 6.01 -18.91
C LEU A 44 -16.71 7.23 -18.58
N THR A 45 -17.88 7.33 -19.21
CA THR A 45 -18.86 8.40 -18.93
C THR A 45 -19.29 8.42 -17.47
N LYS A 46 -19.30 7.27 -16.79
CA LYS A 46 -19.61 7.18 -15.34
C LYS A 46 -18.57 7.89 -14.47
N TYR A 47 -17.40 8.13 -15.02
CA TYR A 47 -16.29 8.83 -14.36
C TYR A 47 -16.08 10.23 -14.96
N ASP A 48 -17.11 10.81 -15.57
CA ASP A 48 -17.10 12.13 -16.24
C ASP A 48 -15.99 12.25 -17.30
N LEU A 49 -15.70 11.15 -18.01
CA LEU A 49 -14.82 11.15 -19.17
C LEU A 49 -15.68 10.89 -20.42
N VAL A 50 -16.09 11.97 -21.07
CA VAL A 50 -16.91 11.88 -22.28
C VAL A 50 -15.99 11.98 -23.49
N CYS A 51 -16.04 10.99 -24.36
CA CYS A 51 -15.24 10.94 -25.58
C CYS A 51 -15.63 12.06 -26.55
N GLU A 52 -14.64 12.56 -27.29
CA GLU A 52 -14.82 13.60 -28.32
C GLU A 52 -15.93 13.26 -29.32
N GLU A 53 -16.02 12.01 -29.74
CA GLU A 53 -17.08 11.51 -30.64
C GLU A 53 -18.50 11.72 -30.08
N TRP A 54 -18.63 11.82 -28.77
CA TRP A 54 -19.92 12.02 -28.08
C TRP A 54 -20.07 13.45 -27.53
N GLY A 55 -19.25 14.37 -28.05
CA GLY A 55 -19.31 15.79 -27.70
C GLY A 55 -18.54 16.17 -26.44
N GLY A 56 -17.66 15.31 -25.93
CA GLY A 56 -16.78 15.59 -24.81
C GLY A 56 -15.40 16.13 -25.24
N ASP A 57 -14.48 16.10 -24.31
CA ASP A 57 -13.11 16.62 -24.45
C ASP A 57 -12.03 15.54 -24.33
N VAL A 58 -12.42 14.28 -24.16
CA VAL A 58 -11.49 13.16 -23.97
C VAL A 58 -11.24 12.42 -25.28
N ILE A 59 -10.00 12.36 -25.71
CA ILE A 59 -9.60 11.60 -26.91
C ILE A 59 -9.53 10.12 -26.55
N CYS A 60 -10.31 9.30 -27.28
CA CYS A 60 -10.36 7.84 -27.10
C CYS A 60 -9.83 7.15 -28.35
N VAL A 61 -8.72 6.45 -28.25
CA VAL A 61 -8.09 5.78 -29.40
C VAL A 61 -8.15 4.25 -29.23
N PRO A 62 -8.86 3.52 -30.11
CA PRO A 62 -8.81 2.07 -30.11
C PRO A 62 -7.44 1.59 -30.64
N VAL A 63 -6.77 0.69 -29.90
CA VAL A 63 -5.42 0.20 -30.22
C VAL A 63 -5.31 -1.30 -30.00
N SER A 64 -4.28 -1.90 -30.59
CA SER A 64 -3.82 -3.23 -30.23
C SER A 64 -2.30 -3.22 -30.07
N ALA A 65 -1.86 -3.30 -28.83
CA ALA A 65 -0.43 -3.37 -28.52
C ALA A 65 0.23 -4.65 -29.09
N LYS A 66 -0.58 -5.70 -29.36
CA LYS A 66 -0.07 -6.95 -29.93
C LYS A 66 0.19 -6.83 -31.43
N THR A 67 -0.71 -6.21 -32.18
CA THR A 67 -0.59 -6.07 -33.64
C THR A 67 0.09 -4.77 -34.05
N GLY A 68 0.13 -3.78 -33.18
CA GLY A 68 0.62 -2.44 -33.47
C GLY A 68 -0.45 -1.51 -34.07
N GLU A 69 -1.66 -2.02 -34.25
CA GLU A 69 -2.77 -1.26 -34.82
C GLU A 69 -3.18 -0.10 -33.92
N GLY A 70 -3.38 1.08 -34.47
CA GLY A 70 -3.80 2.29 -33.77
C GLY A 70 -2.71 3.00 -33.00
N ILE A 71 -1.50 2.43 -32.88
CA ILE A 71 -0.41 3.01 -32.07
C ILE A 71 0.06 4.36 -32.70
N ASN A 72 0.21 4.42 -34.02
CA ASN A 72 0.61 5.67 -34.70
C ASN A 72 -0.43 6.77 -34.47
N THR A 73 -1.71 6.44 -34.58
CA THR A 73 -2.81 7.37 -34.30
C THR A 73 -2.76 7.88 -32.88
N LEU A 74 -2.51 6.98 -31.91
CA LEU A 74 -2.36 7.36 -30.49
C LEU A 74 -1.21 8.36 -30.33
N LEU A 75 -0.06 8.11 -30.93
CA LEU A 75 1.10 9.02 -30.87
C LEU A 75 0.80 10.37 -31.51
N GLU A 76 0.09 10.38 -32.66
CA GLU A 76 -0.36 11.61 -33.31
C GLU A 76 -1.28 12.43 -32.39
N MET A 77 -2.23 11.77 -31.70
CA MET A 77 -3.12 12.45 -30.77
C MET A 77 -2.37 13.01 -29.55
N VAL A 78 -1.36 12.31 -29.06
CA VAL A 78 -0.48 12.82 -27.99
C VAL A 78 0.26 14.08 -28.43
N CYS A 79 0.84 14.06 -29.64
CA CYS A 79 1.54 15.23 -30.20
C CYS A 79 0.57 16.41 -30.38
N LEU A 80 -0.61 16.14 -30.95
CA LEU A 80 -1.64 17.17 -31.20
C LEU A 80 -2.09 17.81 -29.87
N THR A 81 -2.33 17.00 -28.85
CA THR A 81 -2.71 17.48 -27.51
C THR A 81 -1.60 18.36 -26.92
N ALA A 82 -0.35 17.94 -27.03
CA ALA A 82 0.79 18.71 -26.55
C ALA A 82 0.91 20.06 -27.27
N ASP A 83 0.67 20.08 -28.57
CA ASP A 83 0.68 21.33 -29.41
C ASP A 83 -0.44 22.27 -28.96
N VAL A 84 -1.65 21.75 -28.75
CA VAL A 84 -2.80 22.55 -28.29
C VAL A 84 -2.54 23.15 -26.89
N LEU A 85 -1.86 22.40 -26.00
CA LEU A 85 -1.50 22.88 -24.69
C LEU A 85 -0.38 23.90 -24.66
N GLU A 86 0.32 24.12 -25.74
CA GLU A 86 1.47 25.05 -25.86
C GLU A 86 2.49 24.86 -24.70
N LEU A 87 2.86 23.64 -24.40
CA LEU A 87 3.77 23.33 -23.29
C LEU A 87 5.14 23.96 -23.52
N LYS A 88 5.60 24.76 -22.56
CA LYS A 88 6.85 25.53 -22.64
C LYS A 88 7.73 25.28 -21.44
N ALA A 89 9.04 25.24 -21.62
CA ALA A 89 10.04 25.15 -20.57
C ALA A 89 11.26 25.99 -20.94
N ASN A 90 11.94 26.53 -19.95
CA ASN A 90 13.17 27.30 -20.14
C ASN A 90 14.38 26.39 -19.89
N PRO A 91 15.18 26.04 -20.90
CA PRO A 91 16.39 25.23 -20.67
C PRO A 91 17.53 25.97 -19.96
N ASP A 92 17.55 27.32 -20.05
CA ASP A 92 18.66 28.14 -19.58
C ASP A 92 18.56 28.53 -18.10
N ARG A 93 18.17 27.57 -17.26
CA ARG A 93 18.10 27.76 -15.81
C ARG A 93 18.52 26.50 -15.06
N LEU A 94 18.71 26.58 -13.77
CA LEU A 94 18.96 25.43 -12.91
C LEU A 94 17.81 24.43 -13.03
N ALA A 95 18.15 23.15 -13.12
CA ALA A 95 17.17 22.07 -13.31
C ALA A 95 16.21 21.95 -12.15
N THR A 96 14.93 21.78 -12.48
CA THR A 96 13.87 21.40 -11.54
C THR A 96 13.00 20.33 -12.18
N GLY A 97 12.41 19.48 -11.34
CA GLY A 97 11.55 18.41 -11.86
C GLY A 97 11.07 17.49 -10.72
N ALA A 98 10.73 16.27 -11.10
CA ALA A 98 10.16 15.29 -10.17
C ALA A 98 10.95 13.99 -10.17
N VAL A 99 10.98 13.34 -9.01
CA VAL A 99 11.51 11.98 -8.85
C VAL A 99 10.42 11.00 -9.27
N ILE A 100 10.69 10.21 -10.29
CA ILE A 100 9.75 9.17 -10.76
C ILE A 100 9.85 7.94 -9.90
N GLU A 101 11.10 7.51 -9.60
CA GLU A 101 11.37 6.29 -8.85
C GLU A 101 12.73 6.39 -8.18
N ALA A 102 12.90 5.70 -7.06
CA ALA A 102 14.19 5.62 -6.42
C ALA A 102 14.41 4.24 -5.78
N ARG A 103 15.67 3.81 -5.78
CA ARG A 103 16.06 2.49 -5.26
C ARG A 103 17.46 2.55 -4.62
N LEU A 104 17.73 1.57 -3.79
CA LEU A 104 19.06 1.42 -3.19
C LEU A 104 19.81 0.26 -3.86
N ASP A 105 20.87 0.58 -4.58
CA ASP A 105 21.74 -0.42 -5.22
C ASP A 105 22.92 -0.75 -4.29
N LYS A 106 23.23 -2.04 -4.16
CA LYS A 106 24.28 -2.53 -3.24
C LYS A 106 25.70 -2.02 -3.55
N GLY A 107 25.97 -1.76 -4.83
CA GLY A 107 27.30 -1.32 -5.26
C GLY A 107 27.40 0.17 -5.58
N ARG A 108 26.29 0.79 -5.93
CA ARG A 108 26.24 2.17 -6.45
C ARG A 108 25.59 3.15 -5.47
N GLY A 109 24.97 2.64 -4.39
CA GLY A 109 24.25 3.45 -3.41
C GLY A 109 22.86 3.89 -3.91
N PRO A 110 22.36 5.04 -3.42
CA PRO A 110 21.07 5.56 -3.86
C PRO A 110 21.08 5.92 -5.35
N ILE A 111 20.08 5.43 -6.06
CA ILE A 111 19.85 5.70 -7.49
C ILE A 111 18.43 6.25 -7.61
N ALA A 112 18.25 7.35 -8.30
CA ALA A 112 16.94 7.92 -8.57
C ALA A 112 16.75 8.16 -10.07
N THR A 113 15.57 7.83 -10.56
CA THR A 113 15.11 8.21 -11.91
C THR A 113 14.33 9.52 -11.76
N VAL A 114 14.82 10.56 -12.39
CA VAL A 114 14.22 11.89 -12.33
C VAL A 114 13.76 12.34 -13.71
N LEU A 115 12.67 13.09 -13.77
CA LEU A 115 12.19 13.75 -14.98
C LEU A 115 12.47 15.24 -14.85
N VAL A 116 13.34 15.76 -15.71
CA VAL A 116 13.60 17.19 -15.76
C VAL A 116 12.37 17.87 -16.38
N GLN A 117 11.78 18.82 -15.68
CA GLN A 117 10.61 19.55 -16.14
C GLN A 117 11.01 20.95 -16.65
N ASN A 118 12.01 21.54 -16.03
CA ASN A 118 12.48 22.88 -16.38
C ASN A 118 13.98 23.00 -16.11
N GLY A 119 14.68 23.79 -16.88
CA GLY A 119 16.13 23.93 -16.77
C GLY A 119 16.90 22.77 -17.41
N THR A 120 18.21 22.80 -17.30
CA THR A 120 19.09 21.72 -17.77
C THR A 120 19.90 21.19 -16.59
N LEU A 121 19.85 19.88 -16.39
CA LEU A 121 20.61 19.18 -15.34
C LEU A 121 21.96 18.75 -15.91
N HIS A 122 23.05 19.06 -15.20
CA HIS A 122 24.40 18.68 -15.60
C HIS A 122 25.02 17.69 -14.61
N ALA A 123 25.92 16.88 -15.11
CA ALA A 123 26.79 16.06 -14.25
C ALA A 123 27.66 17.00 -13.43
N GLY A 124 27.66 16.81 -12.10
CA GLY A 124 28.35 17.69 -11.15
C GLY A 124 27.43 18.62 -10.38
N ASP A 125 26.20 18.83 -10.82
CA ASP A 125 25.22 19.68 -10.11
C ASP A 125 24.90 19.12 -8.72
N VAL A 126 24.62 20.01 -7.81
CA VAL A 126 24.12 19.66 -6.48
C VAL A 126 22.59 19.66 -6.54
N LEU A 127 21.98 18.56 -6.14
CA LEU A 127 20.54 18.39 -6.13
C LEU A 127 19.99 18.27 -4.70
N ILE A 128 18.86 18.92 -4.48
CA ILE A 128 17.96 18.61 -3.37
C ILE A 128 16.79 17.82 -3.97
N ALA A 129 16.49 16.66 -3.43
CA ALA A 129 15.33 15.83 -3.82
C ALA A 129 14.59 15.42 -2.55
N GLY A 130 13.46 16.06 -2.27
CA GLY A 130 12.73 15.84 -1.02
C GLY A 130 13.59 16.10 0.20
N MET A 131 13.89 15.04 0.96
CA MET A 131 14.75 15.07 2.16
C MET A 131 16.18 14.55 1.89
N SER A 132 16.56 14.41 0.63
CA SER A 132 17.89 13.96 0.23
C SER A 132 18.63 15.09 -0.50
N VAL A 133 19.94 15.16 -0.28
CA VAL A 133 20.82 16.08 -0.99
C VAL A 133 22.04 15.31 -1.48
N GLY A 134 22.57 15.69 -2.61
CA GLY A 134 23.79 15.08 -3.13
C GLY A 134 24.25 15.70 -4.42
N ARG A 135 25.46 15.34 -4.84
CA ARG A 135 26.05 15.80 -6.10
C ARG A 135 25.87 14.71 -7.17
N VAL A 136 25.33 15.10 -8.31
CA VAL A 136 25.14 14.19 -9.46
C VAL A 136 26.52 13.71 -9.95
N ARG A 137 26.85 12.46 -9.68
CA ARG A 137 28.13 11.86 -10.10
C ARG A 137 28.04 11.30 -11.52
N VAL A 138 26.92 10.61 -11.80
CA VAL A 138 26.68 9.97 -13.09
C VAL A 138 25.21 10.14 -13.44
N MET A 139 24.94 10.47 -14.71
CA MET A 139 23.59 10.42 -15.29
C MET A 139 23.56 9.39 -16.42
N ARG A 140 22.46 8.66 -16.51
CA ARG A 140 22.22 7.69 -17.58
C ARG A 140 20.86 7.93 -18.23
N ASP A 141 20.82 7.73 -19.54
CA ASP A 141 19.56 7.81 -20.29
C ASP A 141 18.77 6.49 -20.19
N ASP A 142 17.62 6.45 -20.88
CA ASP A 142 16.73 5.28 -20.96
C ASP A 142 17.41 4.04 -21.57
N LYS A 143 18.50 4.21 -22.29
CA LYS A 143 19.30 3.15 -22.93
C LYS A 143 20.51 2.75 -22.09
N GLY A 144 20.67 3.33 -20.90
CA GLY A 144 21.78 3.04 -19.99
C GLY A 144 23.10 3.72 -20.36
N ARG A 145 23.12 4.63 -21.35
CA ARG A 145 24.31 5.36 -21.77
C ARG A 145 24.54 6.55 -20.83
N THR A 146 25.79 6.81 -20.51
CA THR A 146 26.15 7.98 -19.68
C THR A 146 25.97 9.25 -20.49
N VAL A 147 25.23 10.20 -19.91
CA VAL A 147 24.99 11.53 -20.49
C VAL A 147 25.55 12.61 -19.57
N LYS A 148 25.95 13.73 -20.12
CA LYS A 148 26.54 14.86 -19.38
C LYS A 148 25.49 15.90 -19.00
N GLU A 149 24.41 15.99 -19.79
CA GLU A 149 23.34 16.96 -19.59
C GLU A 149 21.99 16.34 -19.91
N ALA A 150 20.93 16.85 -19.30
CA ALA A 150 19.56 16.46 -19.53
C ALA A 150 18.68 17.72 -19.49
N GLY A 151 18.09 18.06 -20.62
CA GLY A 151 17.17 19.21 -20.76
C GLY A 151 15.75 18.89 -20.34
N PRO A 152 14.82 19.83 -20.53
CA PRO A 152 13.41 19.62 -20.20
C PRO A 152 12.78 18.42 -20.91
N SER A 153 11.90 17.74 -20.21
CA SER A 153 11.18 16.51 -20.64
C SER A 153 12.06 15.28 -20.82
N VAL A 154 13.32 15.33 -20.36
CA VAL A 154 14.24 14.19 -20.46
C VAL A 154 14.27 13.44 -19.13
N PRO A 155 13.91 12.13 -19.11
CA PRO A 155 14.10 11.30 -17.93
C PRO A 155 15.54 10.81 -17.86
N VAL A 156 16.17 10.87 -16.67
CA VAL A 156 17.53 10.37 -16.45
C VAL A 156 17.64 9.64 -15.12
N GLU A 157 18.40 8.56 -15.12
CA GLU A 157 18.82 7.86 -13.91
C GLU A 157 20.05 8.58 -13.33
N ILE A 158 19.95 9.05 -12.11
CA ILE A 158 21.06 9.77 -11.43
C ILE A 158 21.62 8.97 -10.27
N MET A 159 22.90 9.16 -10.02
CA MET A 159 23.64 8.59 -8.89
C MET A 159 24.39 9.70 -8.16
N GLY A 160 24.46 9.61 -6.82
CA GLY A 160 25.22 10.54 -6.02
C GLY A 160 24.43 11.24 -4.90
N LEU A 161 23.14 10.94 -4.77
CA LEU A 161 22.34 11.40 -3.63
C LEU A 161 22.82 10.70 -2.34
N ALA A 162 22.68 11.38 -1.21
CA ALA A 162 23.07 10.84 0.09
C ALA A 162 22.09 9.76 0.59
N ASP A 163 20.82 9.86 0.20
CA ASP A 163 19.77 8.98 0.65
C ASP A 163 18.77 8.73 -0.51
N VAL A 164 17.91 7.76 -0.38
CA VAL A 164 16.89 7.43 -1.39
C VAL A 164 15.72 8.42 -1.23
N PRO A 165 15.44 9.27 -2.23
CA PRO A 165 14.27 10.16 -2.17
C PRO A 165 12.97 9.40 -2.38
N SER A 166 11.85 10.00 -2.01
CA SER A 166 10.53 9.41 -2.26
C SER A 166 10.11 9.60 -3.72
N ALA A 167 9.37 8.65 -4.25
CA ALA A 167 8.71 8.82 -5.55
C ALA A 167 7.69 9.96 -5.45
N GLY A 168 7.67 10.84 -6.46
CA GLY A 168 6.84 12.04 -6.43
C GLY A 168 7.50 13.27 -5.80
N ASP A 169 8.64 13.11 -5.12
CA ASP A 169 9.38 14.27 -4.57
C ASP A 169 9.79 15.21 -5.70
N THR A 170 9.73 16.50 -5.43
CA THR A 170 10.31 17.50 -6.33
C THR A 170 11.82 17.55 -6.11
N PHE A 171 12.56 17.73 -7.19
CA PHE A 171 13.99 18.02 -7.09
C PHE A 171 14.30 19.39 -7.65
N ALA A 172 15.37 19.99 -7.13
CA ALA A 172 15.92 21.25 -7.63
C ALA A 172 17.44 21.21 -7.58
N ALA A 173 18.06 21.65 -8.68
CA ALA A 173 19.50 21.91 -8.72
C ALA A 173 19.79 23.22 -8.00
N VAL A 174 20.87 23.26 -7.23
CA VAL A 174 21.30 24.44 -6.45
C VAL A 174 22.79 24.68 -6.62
N GLU A 175 23.21 25.92 -6.45
CA GLU A 175 24.63 26.28 -6.60
C GLU A 175 25.45 25.97 -5.33
N ASP A 176 24.86 26.18 -4.16
CA ASP A 176 25.55 26.03 -2.86
C ASP A 176 25.15 24.76 -2.14
N GLU A 177 26.07 23.81 -2.09
CA GLU A 177 25.89 22.51 -1.41
C GLU A 177 25.71 22.67 0.11
N LYS A 178 26.34 23.68 0.72
CA LYS A 178 26.25 23.91 2.16
C LYS A 178 24.83 24.35 2.54
N LEU A 179 24.29 25.33 1.83
CA LEU A 179 22.92 25.81 2.03
C LEU A 179 21.91 24.68 1.77
N ALA A 180 22.16 23.86 0.74
CA ALA A 180 21.33 22.69 0.44
C ALA A 180 21.24 21.71 1.62
N ARG A 181 22.40 21.40 2.23
CA ARG A 181 22.48 20.49 3.39
C ARG A 181 21.76 21.07 4.61
N GLU A 182 21.95 22.36 4.89
CA GLU A 182 21.27 23.04 5.99
C GLU A 182 19.73 23.03 5.81
N LEU A 183 19.26 23.29 4.59
CA LEU A 183 17.83 23.26 4.27
C LEU A 183 17.22 21.86 4.46
N VAL A 184 17.91 20.84 3.97
CA VAL A 184 17.44 19.45 4.10
C VAL A 184 17.43 19.02 5.57
N GLU A 185 18.45 19.37 6.34
CA GLU A 185 18.52 19.05 7.77
C GLU A 185 17.38 19.74 8.55
N LYS A 186 17.08 20.99 8.20
CA LYS A 186 15.96 21.71 8.78
C LYS A 186 14.61 21.02 8.45
N ARG A 187 14.41 20.64 7.19
CA ARG A 187 13.20 19.88 6.79
C ARG A 187 13.06 18.55 7.54
N ARG A 188 14.17 17.83 7.71
CA ARG A 188 14.20 16.57 8.48
C ARG A 188 13.80 16.79 9.95
N GLN A 189 14.32 17.86 10.54
CA GLN A 189 13.99 18.22 11.92
C GLN A 189 12.52 18.60 12.07
N GLU A 190 11.99 19.42 11.18
CA GLU A 190 10.57 19.81 11.16
C GLU A 190 9.67 18.59 11.02
N ALA A 191 10.00 17.68 10.10
CA ALA A 191 9.24 16.43 9.91
C ALA A 191 9.26 15.55 11.16
N LYS A 192 10.40 15.45 11.84
CA LYS A 192 10.51 14.71 13.12
C LYS A 192 9.65 15.36 14.21
N GLU A 193 9.67 16.68 14.31
CA GLU A 193 8.84 17.42 15.29
C GLU A 193 7.35 17.23 15.02
N GLU A 194 6.93 17.24 13.76
CA GLU A 194 5.55 16.97 13.39
C GLU A 194 5.12 15.56 13.76
N GLN A 195 5.95 14.57 13.47
CA GLN A 195 5.70 13.18 13.87
C GLN A 195 5.61 13.06 15.40
N PHE A 196 6.48 13.75 16.14
CA PHE A 196 6.48 13.77 17.61
C PHE A 196 5.19 14.41 18.15
N LYS A 197 4.76 15.52 17.57
CA LYS A 197 3.49 16.18 17.94
C LYS A 197 2.28 15.30 17.67
N ALA A 198 2.24 14.65 16.52
CA ALA A 198 1.17 13.70 16.17
C ALA A 198 1.11 12.51 17.16
N TYR A 199 2.27 12.06 17.66
CA TYR A 199 2.36 10.97 18.63
C TYR A 199 1.92 11.40 20.04
N HIS A 200 2.07 12.69 20.39
CA HIS A 200 1.79 13.23 21.74
C HIS A 200 0.40 13.84 21.91
N GLN A 201 -0.42 13.88 20.86
CA GLN A 201 -1.82 14.31 21.01
C GLN A 201 -2.70 13.17 21.54
N VAL A 202 -2.24 12.51 22.60
CA VAL A 202 -3.09 11.59 23.37
C VAL A 202 -3.83 12.44 24.40
N THR A 203 -5.01 12.91 24.05
CA THR A 203 -5.92 13.56 24.99
C THR A 203 -6.56 12.51 25.90
N LEU A 204 -7.07 12.91 27.06
CA LEU A 204 -7.80 12.02 27.99
C LEU A 204 -8.96 11.30 27.27
N ASP A 205 -9.61 11.96 26.33
CA ASP A 205 -10.68 11.36 25.53
C ASP A 205 -10.15 10.22 24.62
N ASN A 206 -8.95 10.38 24.06
CA ASN A 206 -8.28 9.32 23.30
C ASN A 206 -7.78 8.19 24.19
N LEU A 207 -7.49 8.48 25.48
CA LEU A 207 -7.10 7.45 26.45
C LEU A 207 -8.30 6.53 26.77
N PHE A 208 -9.49 7.12 26.93
CA PHE A 208 -10.71 6.34 27.15
C PHE A 208 -11.07 5.49 25.93
N SER A 209 -10.99 6.05 24.73
CA SER A 209 -11.21 5.29 23.49
C SER A 209 -10.14 4.20 23.29
N SER A 210 -8.87 4.46 23.64
CA SER A 210 -7.82 3.43 23.54
C SER A 210 -7.97 2.31 24.61
N ILE A 211 -8.64 2.58 25.73
CA ILE A 211 -9.00 1.56 26.72
C ILE A 211 -10.17 0.71 26.18
N GLU A 212 -11.12 1.31 25.51
CA GLU A 212 -12.17 0.59 24.77
C GLU A 212 -11.60 -0.16 23.56
N GLU A 213 -10.61 0.43 22.87
CA GLU A 213 -9.86 -0.19 21.77
C GLU A 213 -8.91 -1.30 22.23
N GLY A 214 -8.70 -1.49 23.52
CA GLY A 214 -7.84 -2.55 24.09
C GLY A 214 -8.25 -3.98 23.75
N THR A 215 -9.35 -4.14 23.03
CA THR A 215 -9.79 -5.41 22.46
C THR A 215 -9.28 -5.62 21.02
N VAL A 216 -8.79 -4.56 20.34
CA VAL A 216 -8.29 -4.65 18.97
C VAL A 216 -6.86 -5.21 18.97
N LYS A 217 -6.66 -6.33 18.31
CA LYS A 217 -5.33 -6.94 18.16
C LYS A 217 -4.53 -6.18 17.12
N GLU A 218 -3.28 -5.85 17.40
CA GLU A 218 -2.38 -5.24 16.42
C GLU A 218 -1.50 -6.31 15.76
N LEU A 219 -1.37 -6.21 14.44
CA LEU A 219 -0.43 -7.01 13.64
C LEU A 219 0.66 -6.06 13.11
N PRO A 220 1.78 -5.91 13.83
CA PRO A 220 2.86 -5.05 13.38
C PRO A 220 3.64 -5.70 12.23
N ILE A 221 3.95 -4.93 11.19
CA ILE A 221 4.64 -5.39 9.99
C ILE A 221 5.80 -4.45 9.66
N ILE A 222 6.91 -5.02 9.21
CA ILE A 222 8.03 -4.30 8.60
C ILE A 222 8.03 -4.63 7.10
N VAL A 223 8.03 -3.59 6.25
CA VAL A 223 8.02 -3.78 4.79
C VAL A 223 9.38 -3.40 4.20
N LYS A 224 9.96 -4.32 3.43
CA LYS A 224 11.18 -4.07 2.64
C LYS A 224 10.88 -4.37 1.18
N ALA A 225 11.24 -3.45 0.27
CA ALA A 225 11.01 -3.66 -1.16
C ALA A 225 12.22 -3.17 -1.99
N ASP A 226 12.19 -3.50 -3.27
CA ASP A 226 13.28 -3.15 -4.21
C ASP A 226 13.29 -1.65 -4.56
N VAL A 227 12.11 -1.03 -4.65
CA VAL A 227 11.95 0.40 -4.98
C VAL A 227 10.98 1.07 -4.00
N GLN A 228 11.08 2.39 -3.88
CA GLN A 228 10.28 3.18 -2.95
C GLN A 228 8.78 3.07 -3.24
N GLY A 229 8.38 3.12 -4.50
CA GLY A 229 6.97 2.96 -4.89
C GLY A 229 6.39 1.61 -4.47
N SER A 230 7.18 0.53 -4.53
CA SER A 230 6.77 -0.80 -4.04
C SER A 230 6.56 -0.81 -2.52
N VAL A 231 7.43 -0.13 -1.76
CA VAL A 231 7.27 -0.01 -0.28
C VAL A 231 5.91 0.62 0.04
N GLU A 232 5.61 1.75 -0.62
CA GLU A 232 4.37 2.50 -0.39
C GLU A 232 3.13 1.71 -0.81
N ALA A 233 3.17 1.09 -1.99
CA ALA A 233 2.07 0.27 -2.51
C ALA A 233 1.75 -0.91 -1.57
N VAL A 234 2.77 -1.64 -1.12
CA VAL A 234 2.61 -2.76 -0.19
C VAL A 234 2.08 -2.25 1.16
N LYS A 235 2.67 -1.18 1.70
CA LYS A 235 2.22 -0.55 2.96
C LYS A 235 0.74 -0.20 2.91
N GLN A 236 0.33 0.58 1.91
CA GLN A 236 -1.07 1.01 1.76
C GLN A 236 -2.02 -0.17 1.59
N SER A 237 -1.62 -1.17 0.79
CA SER A 237 -2.44 -2.36 0.54
C SER A 237 -2.63 -3.19 1.81
N LEU A 238 -1.58 -3.34 2.62
CA LEU A 238 -1.65 -4.09 3.87
C LEU A 238 -2.45 -3.33 4.94
N GLU A 239 -2.25 -2.02 5.06
CA GLU A 239 -2.98 -1.19 6.03
C GLU A 239 -4.50 -1.14 5.73
N LYS A 240 -4.89 -1.20 4.46
CA LYS A 240 -6.30 -1.29 4.02
C LYS A 240 -7.00 -2.57 4.47
N LEU A 241 -6.26 -3.62 4.85
CA LEU A 241 -6.84 -4.87 5.36
C LEU A 241 -7.35 -4.73 6.80
N SER A 242 -6.99 -3.67 7.50
CA SER A 242 -7.38 -3.43 8.90
C SER A 242 -8.91 -3.46 9.05
N ASN A 243 -9.37 -4.09 10.12
CA ASN A 243 -10.79 -4.17 10.47
C ASN A 243 -10.98 -3.87 11.97
N GLU A 244 -12.21 -3.92 12.46
CA GLU A 244 -12.57 -3.60 13.85
C GLU A 244 -11.92 -4.54 14.88
N GLU A 245 -11.51 -5.73 14.48
CA GLU A 245 -10.97 -6.76 15.38
C GLU A 245 -9.43 -6.87 15.33
N VAL A 246 -8.83 -6.59 14.14
CA VAL A 246 -7.38 -6.67 13.93
C VAL A 246 -6.91 -5.46 13.12
N ARG A 247 -5.96 -4.73 13.65
CA ARG A 247 -5.34 -3.57 13.00
C ARG A 247 -3.96 -3.95 12.44
N VAL A 248 -3.80 -3.84 11.13
CA VAL A 248 -2.49 -4.01 10.49
C VAL A 248 -1.75 -2.68 10.58
N ARG A 249 -0.54 -2.71 11.12
CA ARG A 249 0.27 -1.50 11.32
C ARG A 249 1.67 -1.69 10.75
N VAL A 250 1.98 -0.95 9.70
CA VAL A 250 3.35 -0.95 9.16
C VAL A 250 4.21 -0.01 10.01
N ILE A 251 5.05 -0.59 10.87
CA ILE A 251 5.91 0.15 11.80
C ILE A 251 7.17 0.70 11.13
N HIS A 252 7.63 0.04 10.05
CA HIS A 252 8.80 0.50 9.29
C HIS A 252 8.69 0.05 7.84
N GLY A 253 8.98 0.96 6.92
CA GLY A 253 9.06 0.67 5.49
C GLY A 253 10.33 1.26 4.90
N ALA A 254 11.13 0.46 4.21
CA ALA A 254 12.38 0.93 3.62
C ALA A 254 12.77 0.14 2.38
N VAL A 255 13.58 0.77 1.54
CA VAL A 255 14.09 0.19 0.29
C VAL A 255 15.34 -0.65 0.57
N GLY A 256 15.46 -1.75 -0.14
CA GLY A 256 16.64 -2.62 -0.12
C GLY A 256 16.41 -3.96 0.56
N ALA A 257 17.47 -4.73 0.69
CA ALA A 257 17.45 -6.06 1.30
C ALA A 257 17.10 -6.01 2.80
N VAL A 258 16.49 -7.06 3.31
CA VAL A 258 16.25 -7.19 4.77
C VAL A 258 17.61 -7.28 5.48
N SER A 259 17.83 -6.40 6.42
CA SER A 259 19.07 -6.25 7.20
C SER A 259 18.93 -6.82 8.62
N GLU A 260 20.04 -6.90 9.34
CA GLU A 260 20.06 -7.33 10.75
C GLU A 260 19.28 -6.36 11.65
N SER A 261 19.36 -5.06 11.37
CA SER A 261 18.60 -4.06 12.12
C SER A 261 17.07 -4.21 11.93
N ASP A 262 16.63 -4.65 10.74
CA ASP A 262 15.20 -4.95 10.53
C ASP A 262 14.75 -6.14 11.38
N VAL A 263 15.61 -7.17 11.50
CA VAL A 263 15.34 -8.36 12.34
C VAL A 263 15.30 -7.97 13.82
N MET A 264 16.25 -7.14 14.26
CA MET A 264 16.26 -6.64 15.65
C MET A 264 15.00 -5.81 15.96
N LEU A 265 14.57 -4.96 15.03
CA LEU A 265 13.34 -4.18 15.19
C LEU A 265 12.11 -5.11 15.24
N ALA A 266 12.06 -6.13 14.39
CA ALA A 266 10.99 -7.13 14.39
C ALA A 266 10.94 -7.89 15.71
N ALA A 267 12.09 -8.30 16.23
CA ALA A 267 12.18 -8.99 17.54
C ALA A 267 11.66 -8.11 18.69
N ALA A 268 12.03 -6.83 18.69
CA ALA A 268 11.60 -5.88 19.72
C ALA A 268 10.12 -5.53 19.66
N SER A 269 9.52 -5.57 18.47
CA SER A 269 8.13 -5.15 18.25
C SER A 269 7.14 -6.31 18.01
N GLY A 270 7.63 -7.54 17.95
CA GLY A 270 6.81 -8.70 17.59
C GLY A 270 6.29 -8.67 16.16
N ALA A 271 7.03 -8.01 15.26
CA ALA A 271 6.58 -7.76 13.89
C ALA A 271 6.97 -8.89 12.93
N ILE A 272 6.16 -9.06 11.89
CA ILE A 272 6.47 -9.91 10.74
C ILE A 272 7.22 -9.07 9.70
N ILE A 273 8.25 -9.62 9.09
CA ILE A 273 8.98 -8.94 8.01
C ILE A 273 8.44 -9.40 6.65
N VAL A 274 7.92 -8.45 5.88
CA VAL A 274 7.43 -8.65 4.51
C VAL A 274 8.47 -8.09 3.55
N GLY A 275 9.10 -8.97 2.77
CA GLY A 275 10.05 -8.60 1.72
C GLY A 275 9.39 -8.71 0.35
N PHE A 276 9.28 -7.61 -0.37
CA PHE A 276 8.69 -7.57 -1.71
C PHE A 276 9.79 -7.41 -2.76
N ASN A 277 9.96 -8.43 -3.58
CA ASN A 277 10.97 -8.51 -4.65
C ASN A 277 12.42 -8.31 -4.15
N VAL A 278 12.67 -8.56 -2.87
CA VAL A 278 14.00 -8.47 -2.24
C VAL A 278 14.40 -9.81 -1.62
N ARG A 279 15.67 -9.94 -1.28
CA ARG A 279 16.19 -11.09 -0.54
C ARG A 279 16.86 -10.61 0.75
N PRO A 280 16.74 -11.35 1.85
CA PRO A 280 17.42 -10.99 3.08
C PRO A 280 18.93 -11.19 2.93
N HIS A 281 19.71 -10.41 3.68
CA HIS A 281 21.13 -10.69 3.86
C HIS A 281 21.30 -12.05 4.57
N PRO A 282 22.36 -12.81 4.26
CA PRO A 282 22.58 -14.10 4.94
C PRO A 282 22.59 -13.97 6.47
N SER A 283 23.29 -12.97 7.00
CA SER A 283 23.33 -12.71 8.45
C SER A 283 21.94 -12.37 9.04
N ALA A 284 21.12 -11.62 8.31
CA ALA A 284 19.74 -11.32 8.72
C ALA A 284 18.87 -12.59 8.75
N GLN A 285 19.06 -13.48 7.78
CA GLN A 285 18.33 -14.76 7.72
C GLN A 285 18.71 -15.67 8.89
N ASP A 286 19.99 -15.74 9.25
CA ASP A 286 20.48 -16.53 10.39
C ASP A 286 19.99 -15.96 11.72
N ASN A 287 20.03 -14.64 11.90
CA ASN A 287 19.48 -13.96 13.08
C ASN A 287 17.98 -14.18 13.21
N ALA A 288 17.22 -14.06 12.11
CA ALA A 288 15.78 -14.28 12.11
C ALA A 288 15.43 -15.72 12.55
N LYS A 289 16.17 -16.71 12.08
CA LYS A 289 15.97 -18.12 12.51
C LYS A 289 16.27 -18.30 13.98
N ARG A 290 17.37 -17.71 14.48
CA ARG A 290 17.75 -17.79 15.89
C ARG A 290 16.71 -17.15 16.79
N ASP A 291 16.20 -15.97 16.41
CA ASP A 291 15.31 -15.16 17.22
C ASP A 291 13.81 -15.49 16.95
N GLY A 292 13.54 -16.47 16.07
CA GLY A 292 12.18 -16.92 15.75
C GLY A 292 11.35 -15.91 14.98
N ILE A 293 12.00 -15.00 14.24
CA ILE A 293 11.33 -13.95 13.47
C ILE A 293 10.96 -14.46 12.07
N GLU A 294 9.71 -14.27 11.70
CA GLU A 294 9.19 -14.70 10.40
C GLU A 294 9.51 -13.67 9.30
N ILE A 295 10.25 -14.10 8.27
CA ILE A 295 10.50 -13.31 7.06
C ILE A 295 9.71 -13.94 5.92
N ARG A 296 8.73 -13.22 5.40
CA ARG A 296 7.90 -13.62 4.26
C ARG A 296 8.35 -12.87 3.01
N LEU A 297 8.60 -13.59 1.92
CA LEU A 297 9.11 -13.01 0.67
C LEU A 297 8.08 -13.17 -0.44
N TYR A 298 7.73 -12.07 -1.10
CA TYR A 298 6.71 -12.04 -2.14
C TYR A 298 7.24 -11.38 -3.42
N ARG A 299 6.66 -11.75 -4.55
CA ARG A 299 6.89 -11.11 -5.86
C ARG A 299 5.59 -10.56 -6.44
N VAL A 300 4.47 -11.03 -5.92
CA VAL A 300 3.13 -10.60 -6.32
C VAL A 300 2.43 -10.05 -5.09
N ILE A 301 1.84 -8.88 -5.20
CA ILE A 301 1.21 -8.19 -4.05
C ILE A 301 -0.01 -8.97 -3.53
N TYR A 302 -0.73 -9.65 -4.42
CA TYR A 302 -1.92 -10.42 -4.04
C TYR A 302 -1.58 -11.59 -3.11
N ASP A 303 -0.41 -12.22 -3.29
CA ASP A 303 0.06 -13.31 -2.41
C ASP A 303 0.31 -12.76 -0.99
N ALA A 304 0.90 -11.57 -0.89
CA ALA A 304 1.12 -10.91 0.40
C ALA A 304 -0.21 -10.56 1.10
N ILE A 305 -1.18 -10.03 0.34
CA ILE A 305 -2.51 -9.69 0.84
C ILE A 305 -3.22 -10.95 1.36
N GLU A 306 -3.18 -12.05 0.61
CA GLU A 306 -3.82 -13.31 0.97
C GLU A 306 -3.22 -13.90 2.26
N ASP A 307 -1.90 -13.95 2.34
CA ASP A 307 -1.17 -14.48 3.51
C ASP A 307 -1.42 -13.65 4.78
N ILE A 308 -1.38 -12.31 4.67
CA ILE A 308 -1.64 -11.43 5.81
C ILE A 308 -3.12 -11.52 6.23
N THR A 309 -4.04 -11.63 5.28
CA THR A 309 -5.46 -11.86 5.58
C THR A 309 -5.66 -13.19 6.32
N ALA A 310 -4.95 -14.24 5.91
CA ALA A 310 -4.99 -15.54 6.61
C ALA A 310 -4.41 -15.43 8.03
N ALA A 311 -3.30 -14.69 8.19
CA ALA A 311 -2.70 -14.44 9.50
C ALA A 311 -3.66 -13.68 10.44
N MET A 312 -4.32 -12.63 9.92
CA MET A 312 -5.35 -11.88 10.67
C MET A 312 -6.49 -12.80 11.13
N LYS A 313 -7.00 -13.66 10.24
CA LYS A 313 -8.04 -14.64 10.58
C LYS A 313 -7.58 -15.60 11.68
N GLY A 314 -6.33 -16.03 11.64
CA GLY A 314 -5.73 -16.88 12.67
C GLY A 314 -5.59 -16.20 14.05
N MET A 315 -5.51 -14.89 14.07
CA MET A 315 -5.45 -14.11 15.32
C MET A 315 -6.83 -13.99 15.99
N LEU A 316 -7.93 -14.15 15.26
CA LEU A 316 -9.28 -13.97 15.80
C LEU A 316 -9.62 -15.08 16.79
N ALA A 317 -10.34 -14.72 17.85
CA ALA A 317 -10.91 -15.72 18.76
C ALA A 317 -12.03 -16.48 18.01
N PRO A 318 -12.18 -17.79 18.25
CA PRO A 318 -13.26 -18.53 17.61
C PRO A 318 -14.62 -17.97 18.05
N LYS A 319 -15.45 -17.62 17.08
CA LYS A 319 -16.81 -17.17 17.32
C LYS A 319 -17.69 -18.40 17.52
N PHE A 320 -18.27 -18.52 18.71
CA PHE A 320 -19.18 -19.61 19.02
C PHE A 320 -20.60 -19.20 18.60
N ARG A 321 -21.25 -20.07 17.84
CA ARG A 321 -22.66 -19.93 17.53
C ARG A 321 -23.45 -20.90 18.44
N GLU A 322 -24.38 -20.37 19.17
CA GLU A 322 -25.30 -21.20 19.94
C GLU A 322 -26.23 -21.92 18.97
N VAL A 323 -26.32 -23.21 19.11
CA VAL A 323 -27.23 -24.06 18.32
C VAL A 323 -28.10 -24.83 19.29
N ASP A 324 -29.39 -24.63 19.20
CA ASP A 324 -30.37 -25.39 20.00
C ASP A 324 -30.31 -26.86 19.60
N LEU A 325 -29.85 -27.71 20.50
CA LEU A 325 -29.77 -29.16 20.28
C LEU A 325 -31.10 -29.86 20.58
N GLY A 326 -31.90 -29.26 21.46
CA GLY A 326 -33.20 -29.82 21.84
C GLY A 326 -33.92 -28.98 22.90
N ARG A 327 -35.15 -29.30 23.15
CA ARG A 327 -36.01 -28.68 24.13
C ARG A 327 -36.40 -29.68 25.19
N VAL A 328 -36.38 -29.26 26.44
CA VAL A 328 -36.62 -30.10 27.57
C VAL A 328 -37.61 -29.42 28.53
N GLU A 329 -38.60 -30.16 28.99
CA GLU A 329 -39.56 -29.71 29.97
C GLU A 329 -39.20 -30.29 31.33
N VAL A 330 -39.03 -29.45 32.33
CA VAL A 330 -38.83 -29.90 33.72
C VAL A 330 -40.22 -30.29 34.29
N ARG A 331 -40.39 -31.54 34.58
CA ARG A 331 -41.68 -32.08 35.11
C ARG A 331 -41.70 -32.20 36.64
N GLN A 332 -40.52 -32.47 37.27
CA GLN A 332 -40.46 -32.62 38.69
C GLN A 332 -39.06 -32.23 39.21
N VAL A 333 -39.04 -31.64 40.36
CA VAL A 333 -37.76 -31.22 41.02
C VAL A 333 -37.60 -32.03 42.28
N TYR A 334 -36.42 -32.64 42.42
CA TYR A 334 -36.05 -33.44 43.58
C TYR A 334 -34.92 -32.77 44.37
N LYS A 335 -35.04 -32.72 45.66
CA LYS A 335 -33.98 -32.31 46.56
C LYS A 335 -33.29 -33.54 47.12
N ILE A 336 -32.06 -33.80 46.69
CA ILE A 336 -31.30 -35.00 47.10
C ILE A 336 -30.16 -34.56 48.02
N THR A 337 -30.10 -35.19 49.20
CA THR A 337 -29.03 -34.92 50.18
C THR A 337 -27.67 -35.28 49.53
N ASN A 338 -26.69 -34.37 49.59
CA ASN A 338 -25.35 -34.47 49.05
C ASN A 338 -25.21 -34.24 47.52
N VAL A 339 -26.31 -34.06 46.80
CA VAL A 339 -26.26 -33.77 45.36
C VAL A 339 -26.80 -32.37 45.04
N GLY A 340 -27.80 -31.94 45.80
CA GLY A 340 -28.47 -30.66 45.58
C GLY A 340 -29.84 -30.83 44.95
N ILE A 341 -30.22 -29.86 44.13
CA ILE A 341 -31.50 -29.84 43.42
C ILE A 341 -31.32 -30.52 42.06
N VAL A 342 -32.11 -31.56 41.80
CA VAL A 342 -32.09 -32.32 40.55
C VAL A 342 -33.43 -32.16 39.85
N ALA A 343 -33.40 -31.80 38.57
CA ALA A 343 -34.59 -31.61 37.74
C ALA A 343 -34.89 -32.89 36.94
N GLY A 344 -35.98 -33.53 37.25
CA GLY A 344 -36.53 -34.63 36.46
C GLY A 344 -37.17 -34.04 35.20
N SER A 345 -36.56 -34.30 34.05
CA SER A 345 -36.89 -33.61 32.81
C SER A 345 -37.33 -34.57 31.69
N TYR A 346 -38.22 -34.11 30.83
CA TYR A 346 -38.71 -34.86 29.66
C TYR A 346 -38.26 -34.14 28.39
N VAL A 347 -37.60 -34.84 27.48
CA VAL A 347 -37.13 -34.27 26.21
C VAL A 347 -38.33 -34.15 25.28
N LEU A 348 -38.70 -32.92 24.91
CA LEU A 348 -39.78 -32.61 23.98
C LEU A 348 -39.35 -32.78 22.54
N ASP A 349 -38.11 -32.32 22.21
CA ASP A 349 -37.59 -32.34 20.88
C ASP A 349 -36.05 -32.37 20.91
N GLY A 350 -35.47 -33.00 19.92
CA GLY A 350 -34.00 -33.04 19.77
C GLY A 350 -33.31 -34.00 20.70
N LYS A 351 -32.12 -33.61 21.20
CA LYS A 351 -31.29 -34.44 22.09
C LYS A 351 -30.63 -33.61 23.19
N VAL A 352 -30.42 -34.22 24.34
CA VAL A 352 -29.69 -33.63 25.47
C VAL A 352 -28.30 -34.24 25.53
N THR A 353 -27.28 -33.40 25.65
CA THR A 353 -25.89 -33.84 25.79
C THR A 353 -25.44 -33.57 27.22
N ARG A 354 -24.65 -34.50 27.78
CA ARG A 354 -24.01 -34.30 29.06
C ARG A 354 -23.05 -33.11 29.00
N ASN A 355 -23.11 -32.17 29.84
CA ASN A 355 -22.31 -30.92 29.84
C ASN A 355 -22.72 -29.87 28.81
N GLY A 356 -23.88 -29.99 28.16
CA GLY A 356 -24.40 -28.94 27.32
C GLY A 356 -24.90 -27.73 28.13
N PRO A 357 -24.65 -26.49 27.69
CA PRO A 357 -25.25 -25.34 28.36
C PRO A 357 -26.77 -25.34 28.21
N VAL A 358 -27.49 -24.85 29.23
CA VAL A 358 -28.95 -24.81 29.25
C VAL A 358 -29.43 -23.37 29.40
N SER A 359 -30.30 -22.94 28.45
CA SER A 359 -30.97 -21.66 28.53
C SER A 359 -32.43 -21.86 28.96
N TYR A 360 -32.91 -21.02 29.87
CA TYR A 360 -34.27 -21.09 30.40
C TYR A 360 -35.18 -20.07 29.72
N THR A 361 -36.34 -20.52 29.31
CA THR A 361 -37.36 -19.63 28.73
C THR A 361 -38.22 -18.97 29.82
N HIS A 362 -38.33 -19.62 31.01
CA HIS A 362 -38.99 -19.07 32.20
C HIS A 362 -38.20 -19.40 33.45
N LEU A 363 -37.93 -18.42 34.29
CA LEU A 363 -37.20 -18.53 35.53
C LEU A 363 -38.13 -18.93 36.68
N THR A 364 -38.23 -20.22 36.95
CA THR A 364 -38.94 -20.72 38.10
C THR A 364 -38.06 -21.45 39.10
N LEU A 365 -36.77 -21.72 38.78
CA LEU A 365 -35.91 -22.54 39.67
C LEU A 365 -34.41 -22.20 39.51
N PRO A 366 -33.68 -22.05 40.59
CA PRO A 366 -32.21 -22.05 40.56
C PRO A 366 -31.71 -23.49 40.40
N THR A 367 -31.28 -23.84 39.19
CA THR A 367 -30.72 -25.18 38.93
C THR A 367 -29.22 -25.08 38.67
N SER A 368 -28.46 -25.87 39.38
CA SER A 368 -27.03 -25.96 39.17
C SER A 368 -26.63 -27.14 38.25
N ASN A 369 -27.47 -28.18 38.16
CA ASN A 369 -27.16 -29.35 37.33
C ASN A 369 -28.44 -30.02 36.77
N LEU A 370 -28.38 -30.41 35.52
CA LEU A 370 -29.32 -31.30 34.85
C LEU A 370 -28.74 -32.71 34.79
N VAL A 371 -29.48 -33.70 35.25
CA VAL A 371 -29.09 -35.12 35.16
C VAL A 371 -29.99 -35.85 34.18
#